data_a38924561d1d6fa7a5705e563efcd8b1
#
_entry.id   a38924561d1d6fa7a5705e563efcd8b1
#
_cell.length_a   1.000
_cell.length_b   1.000
_cell.length_c   1.000
_cell.angle_alpha   90.00
_cell.angle_beta   90.00
_cell.angle_gamma   90.00
#
_symmetry.space_group_name_H-M   'P 1'
#
loop_
_entity.id
_entity.type
_entity.pdbx_description
1 polymer ?
#
loop_
_entity_poly.entity_id
_entity_poly.type
_entity_poly.pdbx_seq_one_letter_code
_entity_poly.pdbx_strand_id
1 'polypeptide(L)'
;MSYKVLSLKWRPNQFTDIVGQDHVTKTIINAFKINRIAQGYIFTGPRGVGKTTMARVVAMALNAESEPKHDFNPDTVIAKEISEGHSLDVLEVDGASNRGIDEIRNLREQIKFAPMNCSFKIIIIDEVHMLTNQAFNALLRTLEEPPIHGKFIFCTTDIHKVPDTIISRCQRFDFNRISVETIIDRINYILTNEKIKIDIDSLQIIARKADGSMRDALSILDQVISYCGDDIVYKDTVSALGIIPIDLYFNFTDALAKKDEKLMLQVLKRFTHFGVPAIEVIKSIGSHIRNMLYAKISDGMEFLEMSKDNKKKYTKHSKRWKNDDLFKVSSIISEIAPHINRSEDPYLILEVTSLKLLGMDRNSVSEDEIISSPSKKNNLESDFKELSNNENKDLESKSINTNDKLENLNESIDENDIIFDIKNIEDDWNKFLERVNIKKPSIASILEGSKPLKINNFIIEIKIISNHDFHLDMLDNNADSIRSILKDVFESKLDFVIIKGDENTQEKEQINEDVNGSQNDNNKDIQDKIVNLFDGEIIN
;
A
#
# COMPACT_ATOMS: atom_id res chain seq x y z
N MET A 1 19.81 -8.32 31.72
CA MET A 1 18.48 -7.81 31.37
C MET A 1 18.25 -8.12 29.88
N SER A 2 17.10 -8.66 29.50
CA SER A 2 16.78 -8.86 28.09
C SER A 2 16.57 -7.49 27.44
N TYR A 3 17.12 -7.29 26.24
CA TYR A 3 16.92 -6.09 25.45
C TYR A 3 15.42 -5.91 25.12
N LYS A 4 14.87 -4.73 25.40
CA LYS A 4 13.49 -4.37 25.08
C LYS A 4 13.53 -3.27 24.01
N VAL A 5 12.91 -3.51 22.84
CA VAL A 5 12.85 -2.54 21.73
C VAL A 5 12.23 -1.22 22.19
N LEU A 6 12.72 -0.09 21.65
CA LEU A 6 12.31 1.26 22.06
C LEU A 6 10.80 1.49 21.92
N SER A 7 10.17 0.94 20.88
CA SER A 7 8.73 1.05 20.67
C SER A 7 7.86 0.39 21.74
N LEU A 8 8.42 -0.57 22.51
CA LEU A 8 7.78 -1.16 23.69
C LEU A 8 8.23 -0.50 24.98
N LYS A 9 9.52 -0.15 25.11
CA LYS A 9 10.09 0.50 26.31
C LYS A 9 9.49 1.89 26.54
N TRP A 10 9.30 2.68 25.47
CA TRP A 10 8.80 4.05 25.48
C TRP A 10 7.32 4.17 25.08
N ARG A 11 6.56 3.07 25.23
CA ARG A 11 5.12 3.11 25.00
C ARG A 11 4.45 4.01 26.04
N PRO A 12 3.65 5.02 25.62
CA PRO A 12 2.93 5.90 26.53
C PRO A 12 2.07 5.15 27.53
N ASN A 13 2.18 5.52 28.80
CA ASN A 13 1.37 4.97 29.90
C ASN A 13 0.43 6.03 30.52
N GLN A 14 0.53 7.28 30.11
CA GLN A 14 -0.32 8.39 30.53
C GLN A 14 -0.76 9.22 29.33
N PHE A 15 -1.83 10.01 29.49
CA PHE A 15 -2.30 10.92 28.44
C PHE A 15 -1.26 11.97 28.04
N THR A 16 -0.44 12.43 28.99
CA THR A 16 0.63 13.41 28.77
C THR A 16 1.76 12.91 27.89
N ASP A 17 1.94 11.60 27.80
CA ASP A 17 3.00 10.99 27.00
C ASP A 17 2.60 10.78 25.52
N ILE A 18 1.31 10.92 25.23
CA ILE A 18 0.77 10.77 23.88
C ILE A 18 1.02 12.06 23.10
N VAL A 19 1.82 11.96 22.04
CA VAL A 19 2.23 13.09 21.21
C VAL A 19 1.43 13.17 19.91
N GLY A 20 1.18 14.40 19.43
CA GLY A 20 0.58 14.66 18.12
C GLY A 20 -0.92 14.35 18.01
N GLN A 21 -1.61 14.04 19.14
CA GLN A 21 -3.04 13.74 19.16
C GLN A 21 -3.80 14.61 20.19
N ASP A 22 -3.43 15.89 20.29
CA ASP A 22 -3.92 16.80 21.33
C ASP A 22 -5.45 16.94 21.32
N HIS A 23 -6.09 16.95 20.15
CA HIS A 23 -7.53 17.06 20.00
C HIS A 23 -8.26 15.85 20.61
N VAL A 24 -7.72 14.63 20.43
CA VAL A 24 -8.26 13.40 21.02
C VAL A 24 -8.03 13.41 22.53
N THR A 25 -6.78 13.64 22.95
CA THR A 25 -6.38 13.62 24.36
C THR A 25 -7.16 14.64 25.20
N LYS A 26 -7.27 15.88 24.72
CA LYS A 26 -8.05 16.93 25.41
C LYS A 26 -9.53 16.57 25.54
N THR A 27 -10.13 16.03 24.48
CA THR A 27 -11.54 15.65 24.48
C THR A 27 -11.80 14.51 25.47
N ILE A 28 -10.95 13.48 25.50
CA ILE A 28 -11.08 12.37 26.45
C ILE A 28 -10.88 12.84 27.89
N ILE A 29 -9.83 13.62 28.17
CA ILE A 29 -9.60 14.21 29.51
C ILE A 29 -10.80 15.03 29.99
N ASN A 30 -11.39 15.85 29.12
CA ASN A 30 -12.57 16.62 29.45
C ASN A 30 -13.79 15.72 29.75
N ALA A 31 -13.98 14.63 28.98
CA ALA A 31 -15.05 13.66 29.24
C ALA A 31 -14.90 13.03 30.64
N PHE A 32 -13.69 12.69 31.06
CA PHE A 32 -13.42 12.22 32.43
C PHE A 32 -13.76 13.30 33.49
N LYS A 33 -13.35 14.56 33.27
CA LYS A 33 -13.61 15.66 34.22
C LYS A 33 -15.09 15.92 34.46
N ILE A 34 -15.93 15.77 33.41
CA ILE A 34 -17.39 16.01 33.53
C ILE A 34 -18.18 14.71 33.70
N ASN A 35 -17.50 13.59 33.97
CA ASN A 35 -18.07 12.24 34.12
C ASN A 35 -19.01 11.82 32.98
N ARG A 36 -18.65 12.18 31.72
CA ARG A 36 -19.35 11.80 30.50
C ARG A 36 -18.56 10.71 29.75
N ILE A 37 -18.52 9.52 30.33
CA ILE A 37 -17.78 8.39 29.83
C ILE A 37 -18.69 7.57 28.90
N ALA A 38 -18.32 7.42 27.63
CA ALA A 38 -19.07 6.62 26.65
C ALA A 38 -19.04 5.12 26.98
N GLN A 39 -20.00 4.36 26.44
CA GLN A 39 -19.99 2.90 26.53
C GLN A 39 -19.10 2.26 25.48
N GLY A 40 -19.00 2.87 24.29
CA GLY A 40 -18.14 2.43 23.19
C GLY A 40 -17.29 3.58 22.66
N TYR A 41 -16.05 3.28 22.35
CA TYR A 41 -15.10 4.18 21.69
C TYR A 41 -14.65 3.56 20.38
N ILE A 42 -14.46 4.39 19.35
CA ILE A 42 -13.82 3.95 18.10
C ILE A 42 -12.68 4.91 17.74
N PHE A 43 -11.47 4.38 17.70
CA PHE A 43 -10.25 5.08 17.32
C PHE A 43 -9.87 4.71 15.89
N THR A 44 -9.91 5.67 15.00
CA THR A 44 -9.60 5.46 13.59
C THR A 44 -8.43 6.33 13.14
N GLY A 45 -7.66 5.86 12.15
CA GLY A 45 -6.53 6.60 11.59
C GLY A 45 -5.37 5.70 11.19
N PRO A 46 -4.28 6.26 10.62
CA PRO A 46 -3.15 5.51 10.11
C PRO A 46 -2.52 4.55 11.13
N ARG A 47 -1.73 3.61 10.63
CA ARG A 47 -0.99 2.68 11.49
C ARG A 47 0.08 3.42 12.29
N GLY A 48 0.34 2.99 13.52
CA GLY A 48 1.47 3.45 14.34
C GLY A 48 1.34 4.85 14.95
N VAL A 49 0.15 5.50 14.84
CA VAL A 49 -0.12 6.85 15.40
C VAL A 49 -0.58 6.84 16.85
N GLY A 50 -0.71 5.66 17.50
CA GLY A 50 -1.02 5.54 18.92
C GLY A 50 -2.44 5.09 19.28
N LYS A 51 -3.27 4.59 18.33
CA LYS A 51 -4.67 4.14 18.60
C LYS A 51 -4.77 3.11 19.73
N THR A 52 -4.09 1.98 19.60
CA THR A 52 -4.10 0.90 20.62
C THR A 52 -3.44 1.34 21.92
N THR A 53 -2.45 2.22 21.85
CA THR A 53 -1.83 2.83 23.05
C THR A 53 -2.84 3.71 23.78
N MET A 54 -3.57 4.58 23.07
CA MET A 54 -4.65 5.38 23.63
C MET A 54 -5.73 4.49 24.26
N ALA A 55 -6.11 3.38 23.60
CA ALA A 55 -7.08 2.41 24.12
C ALA A 55 -6.64 1.87 25.50
N ARG A 56 -5.37 1.49 25.64
CA ARG A 56 -4.83 1.04 26.93
C ARG A 56 -4.79 2.16 27.98
N VAL A 57 -4.39 3.38 27.60
CA VAL A 57 -4.37 4.53 28.52
C VAL A 57 -5.78 4.86 29.00
N VAL A 58 -6.78 4.82 28.12
CA VAL A 58 -8.20 4.97 28.48
C VAL A 58 -8.66 3.85 29.42
N ALA A 59 -8.27 2.61 29.15
CA ALA A 59 -8.60 1.46 30.00
C ALA A 59 -7.97 1.59 31.40
N MET A 60 -6.73 2.08 31.51
CA MET A 60 -6.09 2.37 32.80
C MET A 60 -6.80 3.52 33.55
N ALA A 61 -7.19 4.57 32.82
CA ALA A 61 -7.92 5.70 33.40
C ALA A 61 -9.32 5.33 33.91
N LEU A 62 -10.02 4.43 33.19
CA LEU A 62 -11.32 3.89 33.59
C LEU A 62 -11.20 3.00 34.82
N ASN A 63 -10.11 2.28 34.98
CA ASN A 63 -9.84 1.33 36.05
C ASN A 63 -8.83 1.87 37.07
N ALA A 64 -8.76 3.20 37.25
CA ALA A 64 -7.98 3.78 38.32
C ALA A 64 -8.50 3.35 39.70
N GLU A 65 -7.63 3.33 40.73
CA GLU A 65 -7.83 2.66 42.02
C GLU A 65 -9.10 3.01 42.76
N SER A 66 -9.60 4.24 42.65
CA SER A 66 -10.78 4.69 43.42
C SER A 66 -11.98 4.92 42.53
N GLU A 67 -11.80 5.58 41.42
CA GLU A 67 -12.84 5.99 40.46
C GLU A 67 -12.21 6.32 39.10
N PRO A 68 -12.95 6.31 37.99
CA PRO A 68 -12.43 6.71 36.70
C PRO A 68 -11.77 8.09 36.72
N LYS A 69 -10.46 8.16 36.38
CA LYS A 69 -9.69 9.39 36.55
C LYS A 69 -8.66 9.54 35.44
N HIS A 70 -8.61 10.72 34.82
CA HIS A 70 -7.63 10.99 33.75
C HIS A 70 -6.18 11.14 34.28
N ASP A 71 -6.05 11.57 35.56
CA ASP A 71 -4.77 11.72 36.27
C ASP A 71 -4.60 10.54 37.23
N PHE A 72 -4.28 9.38 36.66
CA PHE A 72 -4.06 8.15 37.41
C PHE A 72 -2.58 7.86 37.59
N ASN A 73 -2.23 7.07 38.59
CA ASN A 73 -0.85 6.61 38.77
C ASN A 73 -0.56 5.38 37.89
N PRO A 74 0.36 5.48 36.89
CA PRO A 74 0.68 4.37 36.01
C PRO A 74 1.47 3.24 36.69
N ASP A 75 1.99 3.46 37.90
CA ASP A 75 2.79 2.49 38.64
C ASP A 75 1.96 1.53 39.50
N THR A 76 0.67 1.67 39.54
CA THR A 76 -0.24 0.75 40.25
C THR A 76 -0.21 -0.64 39.64
N VAL A 77 -0.51 -1.69 40.40
CA VAL A 77 -0.54 -3.07 39.94
C VAL A 77 -1.51 -3.23 38.76
N ILE A 78 -2.73 -2.66 38.90
CA ILE A 78 -3.78 -2.72 37.87
C ILE A 78 -3.28 -2.04 36.55
N ALA A 79 -2.67 -0.84 36.66
CA ALA A 79 -2.20 -0.13 35.47
C ALA A 79 -1.06 -0.89 34.78
N LYS A 80 -0.15 -1.52 35.52
CA LYS A 80 0.92 -2.37 34.97
C LYS A 80 0.37 -3.61 34.28
N GLU A 81 -0.57 -4.33 34.90
CA GLU A 81 -1.23 -5.49 34.28
C GLU A 81 -1.94 -5.10 32.96
N ILE A 82 -2.63 -3.96 32.92
CA ILE A 82 -3.27 -3.47 31.68
C ILE A 82 -2.22 -3.09 30.64
N SER A 83 -1.18 -2.37 31.03
CA SER A 83 -0.09 -1.95 30.13
C SER A 83 0.65 -3.14 29.52
N GLU A 84 0.82 -4.23 30.27
CA GLU A 84 1.48 -5.47 29.85
C GLU A 84 0.55 -6.44 29.11
N GLY A 85 -0.78 -6.19 29.16
CA GLY A 85 -1.78 -7.03 28.51
C GLY A 85 -2.11 -8.31 29.27
N HIS A 86 -1.90 -8.33 30.58
CA HIS A 86 -2.13 -9.49 31.46
C HIS A 86 -3.38 -9.35 32.33
N SER A 87 -4.12 -8.26 32.21
CA SER A 87 -5.33 -8.00 33.02
C SER A 87 -6.46 -8.95 32.64
N LEU A 88 -7.13 -9.53 33.66
CA LEU A 88 -8.32 -10.36 33.47
C LEU A 88 -9.58 -9.54 33.14
N ASP A 89 -9.57 -8.25 33.47
CA ASP A 89 -10.70 -7.35 33.27
C ASP A 89 -10.57 -6.44 32.04
N VAL A 90 -9.37 -6.38 31.44
CA VAL A 90 -9.14 -5.66 30.18
C VAL A 90 -8.61 -6.65 29.14
N LEU A 91 -9.51 -7.07 28.27
CA LEU A 91 -9.23 -8.06 27.23
C LEU A 91 -8.85 -7.33 25.95
N GLU A 92 -7.63 -7.55 25.46
CA GLU A 92 -7.16 -7.01 24.18
C GLU A 92 -7.12 -8.14 23.16
N VAL A 93 -7.82 -7.95 22.04
CA VAL A 93 -7.95 -8.93 20.96
C VAL A 93 -7.59 -8.28 19.64
N ASP A 94 -6.76 -8.94 18.85
CA ASP A 94 -6.47 -8.55 17.47
C ASP A 94 -7.54 -9.12 16.54
N GLY A 95 -8.32 -8.23 15.90
CA GLY A 95 -9.35 -8.59 14.93
C GLY A 95 -8.81 -9.28 13.68
N ALA A 96 -7.52 -9.14 13.36
CA ALA A 96 -6.92 -9.84 12.24
C ALA A 96 -6.75 -11.34 12.52
N SER A 97 -6.45 -11.70 13.76
CA SER A 97 -6.27 -13.09 14.20
C SER A 97 -7.60 -13.74 14.65
N ASN A 98 -8.55 -12.94 15.16
CA ASN A 98 -9.82 -13.40 15.76
C ASN A 98 -11.02 -12.86 14.95
N ARG A 99 -11.11 -13.25 13.68
CA ARG A 99 -12.13 -12.74 12.74
C ARG A 99 -13.51 -13.39 12.88
N GLY A 100 -13.56 -14.55 13.53
CA GLY A 100 -14.72 -15.45 13.55
C GLY A 100 -15.84 -14.96 14.47
N ILE A 101 -17.04 -15.49 14.24
CA ILE A 101 -18.22 -15.19 15.06
C ILE A 101 -18.11 -15.82 16.46
N ASP A 102 -17.46 -16.97 16.58
CA ASP A 102 -17.43 -17.72 17.85
C ASP A 102 -16.48 -17.07 18.84
N GLU A 103 -15.34 -16.54 18.39
CA GLU A 103 -14.44 -15.74 19.23
C GLU A 103 -15.16 -14.49 19.77
N ILE A 104 -15.90 -13.81 18.93
CA ILE A 104 -16.65 -12.61 19.32
C ILE A 104 -17.83 -12.96 20.23
N ARG A 105 -18.49 -14.10 20.05
CA ARG A 105 -19.51 -14.61 20.98
C ARG A 105 -18.92 -14.89 22.35
N ASN A 106 -17.73 -15.48 22.41
CA ASN A 106 -17.03 -15.73 23.67
C ASN A 106 -16.71 -14.43 24.40
N LEU A 107 -16.20 -13.41 23.70
CA LEU A 107 -15.95 -12.09 24.28
C LEU A 107 -17.24 -11.43 24.79
N ARG A 108 -18.33 -11.56 24.03
CA ARG A 108 -19.64 -11.07 24.44
C ARG A 108 -20.16 -11.75 25.71
N GLU A 109 -19.94 -13.04 25.87
CA GLU A 109 -20.32 -13.73 27.13
C GLU A 109 -19.41 -13.27 28.30
N GLN A 110 -18.10 -13.09 28.03
CA GLN A 110 -17.16 -12.63 29.07
C GLN A 110 -17.49 -11.24 29.63
N ILE A 111 -17.96 -10.29 28.79
CA ILE A 111 -18.27 -8.93 29.26
C ILE A 111 -19.49 -8.87 30.19
N LYS A 112 -20.35 -9.90 30.17
CA LYS A 112 -21.51 -10.01 31.05
C LYS A 112 -21.13 -10.27 32.52
N PHE A 113 -19.99 -10.92 32.74
CA PHE A 113 -19.50 -11.17 34.09
C PHE A 113 -18.96 -9.87 34.71
N ALA A 114 -19.20 -9.69 35.98
CA ALA A 114 -18.64 -8.58 36.72
C ALA A 114 -17.11 -8.60 36.70
N PRO A 115 -16.45 -7.44 36.70
CA PRO A 115 -14.99 -7.38 36.79
C PRO A 115 -14.52 -7.94 38.13
N MET A 116 -13.31 -8.52 38.15
CA MET A 116 -12.74 -9.16 39.34
C MET A 116 -11.98 -8.17 40.22
N ASN A 117 -11.12 -7.35 39.60
CA ASN A 117 -10.20 -6.45 40.30
C ASN A 117 -10.40 -4.97 39.93
N CYS A 118 -11.18 -4.71 38.89
CA CYS A 118 -11.35 -3.39 38.27
C CYS A 118 -12.76 -2.85 38.43
N SER A 119 -12.98 -1.55 38.16
CA SER A 119 -14.32 -0.95 38.12
C SER A 119 -15.07 -1.32 36.84
N PHE A 120 -14.37 -1.49 35.72
CA PHE A 120 -14.94 -1.80 34.42
C PHE A 120 -14.28 -3.01 33.81
N LYS A 121 -15.10 -3.83 33.13
CA LYS A 121 -14.63 -4.86 32.21
C LYS A 121 -14.58 -4.30 30.81
N ILE A 122 -13.38 -4.29 30.21
CA ILE A 122 -13.13 -3.57 28.96
C ILE A 122 -12.68 -4.57 27.89
N ILE A 123 -13.26 -4.47 26.72
CA ILE A 123 -12.83 -5.21 25.55
C ILE A 123 -12.23 -4.23 24.55
N ILE A 124 -10.95 -4.40 24.25
CA ILE A 124 -10.22 -3.67 23.21
C ILE A 124 -10.11 -4.60 22.00
N ILE A 125 -10.66 -4.18 20.85
CA ILE A 125 -10.49 -4.91 19.59
C ILE A 125 -9.65 -4.05 18.64
N ASP A 126 -8.42 -4.49 18.42
CA ASP A 126 -7.53 -3.84 17.45
C ASP A 126 -7.82 -4.37 16.04
N GLU A 127 -7.61 -3.53 15.02
CA GLU A 127 -7.94 -3.77 13.61
C GLU A 127 -9.36 -4.36 13.42
N VAL A 128 -10.33 -3.76 14.10
CA VAL A 128 -11.72 -4.24 14.14
C VAL A 128 -12.34 -4.41 12.74
N HIS A 129 -11.89 -3.65 11.73
CA HIS A 129 -12.35 -3.75 10.35
C HIS A 129 -12.06 -5.12 9.68
N MET A 130 -11.26 -5.95 10.32
CA MET A 130 -10.95 -7.31 9.85
C MET A 130 -11.98 -8.35 10.28
N LEU A 131 -12.93 -7.99 11.15
CA LEU A 131 -14.00 -8.88 11.59
C LEU A 131 -14.97 -9.18 10.45
N THR A 132 -15.56 -10.36 10.48
CA THR A 132 -16.64 -10.75 9.56
C THR A 132 -17.93 -9.97 9.87
N ASN A 133 -18.82 -9.82 8.88
CA ASN A 133 -20.13 -9.19 9.09
C ASN A 133 -20.96 -9.92 10.18
N GLN A 134 -20.82 -11.23 10.28
CA GLN A 134 -21.49 -12.03 11.32
C GLN A 134 -20.94 -11.72 12.72
N ALA A 135 -19.63 -11.50 12.85
CA ALA A 135 -18.99 -11.08 14.10
C ALA A 135 -19.45 -9.68 14.53
N PHE A 136 -19.53 -8.72 13.59
CA PHE A 136 -20.11 -7.41 13.86
C PHE A 136 -21.55 -7.49 14.37
N ASN A 137 -22.40 -8.29 13.71
CA ASN A 137 -23.78 -8.49 14.13
C ASN A 137 -23.89 -9.10 15.54
N ALA A 138 -22.95 -9.98 15.92
CA ALA A 138 -22.90 -10.54 17.27
C ALA A 138 -22.59 -9.48 18.35
N LEU A 139 -21.87 -8.41 18.03
CA LEU A 139 -21.55 -7.31 18.93
C LEU A 139 -22.72 -6.31 19.11
N LEU A 140 -23.56 -6.14 18.08
CA LEU A 140 -24.60 -5.11 18.06
C LEU A 140 -25.50 -5.14 19.28
N ARG A 141 -26.03 -6.31 19.64
CA ARG A 141 -26.93 -6.47 20.80
C ARG A 141 -26.28 -5.99 22.11
N THR A 142 -24.98 -6.26 22.30
CA THR A 142 -24.28 -5.85 23.52
C THR A 142 -23.89 -4.38 23.51
N LEU A 143 -23.72 -3.78 22.31
CA LEU A 143 -23.50 -2.33 22.17
C LEU A 143 -24.80 -1.54 22.35
N GLU A 144 -25.97 -2.13 22.07
CA GLU A 144 -27.28 -1.52 22.28
C GLU A 144 -27.66 -1.55 23.76
N GLU A 145 -27.43 -2.68 24.44
CA GLU A 145 -27.74 -2.89 25.84
C GLU A 145 -26.49 -3.37 26.60
N PRO A 146 -25.47 -2.49 26.76
CA PRO A 146 -24.24 -2.89 27.40
C PRO A 146 -24.44 -3.05 28.90
N PRO A 147 -23.78 -4.02 29.58
CA PRO A 147 -23.70 -4.07 31.01
C PRO A 147 -23.14 -2.75 31.55
N ILE A 148 -23.62 -2.32 32.74
CA ILE A 148 -23.20 -1.05 33.36
C ILE A 148 -21.67 -0.99 33.51
N HIS A 149 -21.05 -2.11 33.83
CA HIS A 149 -19.61 -2.26 34.00
C HIS A 149 -18.85 -2.57 32.72
N GLY A 150 -19.55 -2.81 31.57
CA GLY A 150 -18.94 -3.19 30.33
C GLY A 150 -18.56 -1.98 29.46
N LYS A 151 -17.37 -1.99 28.87
CA LYS A 151 -16.91 -0.97 27.92
C LYS A 151 -16.27 -1.62 26.69
N PHE A 152 -16.43 -0.99 25.53
CA PHE A 152 -15.78 -1.40 24.30
C PHE A 152 -14.88 -0.30 23.77
N ILE A 153 -13.70 -0.68 23.26
CA ILE A 153 -12.78 0.22 22.56
C ILE A 153 -12.35 -0.47 21.27
N PHE A 154 -12.75 0.10 20.16
CA PHE A 154 -12.41 -0.38 18.82
C PHE A 154 -11.28 0.45 18.23
N CYS A 155 -10.27 -0.20 17.65
CA CYS A 155 -9.21 0.47 16.90
C CYS A 155 -9.27 0.00 15.45
N THR A 156 -9.12 0.92 14.49
CA THR A 156 -9.13 0.58 13.08
C THR A 156 -8.22 1.48 12.26
N THR A 157 -7.62 0.94 11.22
CA THR A 157 -6.94 1.72 10.18
C THR A 157 -7.89 2.11 9.04
N ASP A 158 -9.04 1.45 8.92
CA ASP A 158 -10.02 1.69 7.87
C ASP A 158 -11.45 1.75 8.43
N ILE A 159 -11.95 2.97 8.61
CA ILE A 159 -13.29 3.19 9.16
C ILE A 159 -14.40 2.79 8.17
N HIS A 160 -14.13 2.86 6.86
CA HIS A 160 -15.13 2.56 5.83
C HIS A 160 -15.54 1.08 5.79
N LYS A 161 -14.72 0.20 6.35
CA LYS A 161 -15.04 -1.21 6.48
C LYS A 161 -15.79 -1.56 7.75
N VAL A 162 -15.97 -0.60 8.67
CA VAL A 162 -16.75 -0.80 9.89
C VAL A 162 -18.19 -0.40 9.63
N PRO A 163 -19.19 -1.26 9.94
CA PRO A 163 -20.59 -0.94 9.73
C PRO A 163 -21.05 0.31 10.47
N ASP A 164 -21.87 1.15 9.83
CA ASP A 164 -22.43 2.37 10.41
C ASP A 164 -23.24 2.09 11.68
N THR A 165 -23.85 0.91 11.78
CA THR A 165 -24.55 0.44 12.97
C THR A 165 -23.67 0.35 14.21
N ILE A 166 -22.40 0.04 14.07
CA ILE A 166 -21.39 0.04 15.14
C ILE A 166 -20.93 1.48 15.41
N ILE A 167 -20.60 2.23 14.34
CA ILE A 167 -20.09 3.60 14.44
C ILE A 167 -21.08 4.50 15.18
N SER A 168 -22.38 4.39 14.89
CA SER A 168 -23.44 5.21 15.50
C SER A 168 -23.61 4.99 17.02
N ARG A 169 -23.10 3.88 17.57
CA ARG A 169 -23.17 3.50 18.99
C ARG A 169 -21.88 3.79 19.75
N CYS A 170 -20.86 4.29 19.05
CA CYS A 170 -19.55 4.57 19.61
C CYS A 170 -19.19 6.05 19.50
N GLN A 171 -18.44 6.55 20.46
CA GLN A 171 -17.80 7.85 20.30
C GLN A 171 -16.55 7.70 19.42
N ARG A 172 -16.57 8.35 18.25
CA ARG A 172 -15.50 8.30 17.27
C ARG A 172 -14.43 9.34 17.55
N PHE A 173 -13.16 8.93 17.38
CA PHE A 173 -11.98 9.77 17.44
C PHE A 173 -11.06 9.48 16.26
N ASP A 174 -10.77 10.53 15.50
CA ASP A 174 -9.91 10.44 14.31
C ASP A 174 -8.47 10.82 14.69
N PHE A 175 -7.54 9.89 14.48
CA PHE A 175 -6.11 10.06 14.71
C PHE A 175 -5.42 10.51 13.44
N ASN A 176 -4.60 11.54 13.56
CA ASN A 176 -3.86 12.11 12.45
C ASN A 176 -2.43 11.57 12.40
N ARG A 177 -1.78 11.70 11.23
CA ARG A 177 -0.34 11.52 11.12
C ARG A 177 0.36 12.53 12.01
N ILE A 178 1.42 12.10 12.67
CA ILE A 178 2.22 12.95 13.57
C ILE A 178 3.17 13.77 12.70
N SER A 179 3.31 15.08 13.00
CA SER A 179 4.23 15.94 12.24
C SER A 179 5.68 15.53 12.45
N VAL A 180 6.52 15.83 11.47
CA VAL A 180 7.96 15.52 11.51
C VAL A 180 8.62 16.16 12.72
N GLU A 181 8.26 17.43 13.04
CA GLU A 181 8.79 18.15 14.18
C GLU A 181 8.44 17.46 15.49
N THR A 182 7.16 17.05 15.67
CA THR A 182 6.71 16.34 16.87
C THR A 182 7.44 15.00 17.04
N ILE A 183 7.68 14.29 15.93
CA ILE A 183 8.47 13.03 15.94
C ILE A 183 9.91 13.31 16.38
N ILE A 184 10.56 14.34 15.81
CA ILE A 184 11.93 14.76 16.17
C ILE A 184 12.02 15.10 17.67
N ASP A 185 11.10 15.89 18.18
CA ASP A 185 11.07 16.30 19.59
C ASP A 185 10.94 15.07 20.51
N ARG A 186 10.04 14.12 20.16
CA ARG A 186 9.87 12.89 20.93
C ARG A 186 11.10 11.99 20.88
N ILE A 187 11.71 11.82 19.72
CA ILE A 187 12.96 11.04 19.56
C ILE A 187 14.08 11.68 20.38
N ASN A 188 14.26 13.01 20.31
CA ASN A 188 15.26 13.73 21.10
C ASN A 188 15.07 13.53 22.60
N TYR A 189 13.83 13.59 23.09
CA TYR A 189 13.51 13.30 24.47
C TYR A 189 13.93 11.88 24.88
N ILE A 190 13.64 10.89 24.04
CA ILE A 190 14.01 9.48 24.28
C ILE A 190 15.52 9.31 24.28
N LEU A 191 16.23 9.83 23.28
CA LEU A 191 17.68 9.70 23.16
C LEU A 191 18.44 10.37 24.29
N THR A 192 17.93 11.50 24.79
CA THR A 192 18.50 12.18 25.98
C THR A 192 18.42 11.27 27.20
N ASN A 193 17.30 10.55 27.38
CA ASN A 193 17.16 9.60 28.49
C ASN A 193 18.00 8.32 28.30
N GLU A 194 18.18 7.86 27.05
CA GLU A 194 19.04 6.70 26.72
C GLU A 194 20.52 7.07 26.64
N LYS A 195 20.88 8.38 26.75
CA LYS A 195 22.25 8.91 26.67
C LYS A 195 22.95 8.67 25.32
N ILE A 196 22.18 8.62 24.24
CA ILE A 196 22.65 8.43 22.87
C ILE A 196 22.73 9.80 22.18
N LYS A 197 23.81 10.02 21.43
CA LYS A 197 24.01 11.24 20.63
C LYS A 197 23.63 11.02 19.18
N ILE A 198 22.94 11.99 18.59
CA ILE A 198 22.53 11.93 17.20
C ILE A 198 22.63 13.33 16.57
N ASP A 199 22.99 13.40 15.30
CA ASP A 199 22.97 14.64 14.56
C ASP A 199 21.55 14.98 14.06
N ILE A 200 21.32 16.27 13.76
CA ILE A 200 20.01 16.80 13.36
C ILE A 200 19.58 16.22 12.00
N ASP A 201 20.51 16.01 11.08
CA ASP A 201 20.21 15.49 9.75
C ASP A 201 19.76 14.03 9.81
N SER A 202 20.38 13.22 10.69
CA SER A 202 19.94 11.85 10.99
C SER A 202 18.53 11.80 11.57
N LEU A 203 18.21 12.68 12.54
CA LEU A 203 16.86 12.79 13.10
C LEU A 203 15.81 13.11 12.03
N GLN A 204 16.11 14.06 11.15
CA GLN A 204 15.22 14.43 10.07
C GLN A 204 14.95 13.28 9.11
N ILE A 205 15.96 12.47 8.80
CA ILE A 205 15.81 11.30 7.93
C ILE A 205 14.90 10.26 8.60
N ILE A 206 15.16 9.93 9.87
CA ILE A 206 14.37 8.96 10.63
C ILE A 206 12.91 9.40 10.70
N ALA A 207 12.66 10.65 11.07
CA ALA A 207 11.31 11.20 11.20
C ALA A 207 10.53 11.22 9.88
N ARG A 208 11.19 11.55 8.76
CA ARG A 208 10.57 11.52 7.43
C ARG A 208 10.27 10.09 6.96
N LYS A 209 11.21 9.16 7.18
CA LYS A 209 11.03 7.76 6.78
C LYS A 209 9.89 7.09 7.57
N ALA A 210 9.59 7.58 8.77
CA ALA A 210 8.49 7.10 9.62
C ALA A 210 7.09 7.50 9.12
N ASP A 211 6.97 8.42 8.16
CA ASP A 211 5.71 8.83 7.50
C ASP A 211 4.56 9.13 8.49
N GLY A 212 4.87 9.83 9.59
CA GLY A 212 3.91 10.23 10.61
C GLY A 212 3.54 9.13 11.61
N SER A 213 4.24 7.98 11.60
CA SER A 213 4.08 6.87 12.54
C SER A 213 5.16 6.90 13.62
N MET A 214 4.79 7.11 14.89
CA MET A 214 5.74 7.05 16.00
C MET A 214 6.31 5.64 16.22
N ARG A 215 5.51 4.60 15.98
CA ARG A 215 5.96 3.22 16.11
C ARG A 215 7.07 2.90 15.12
N ASP A 216 6.89 3.32 13.87
CA ASP A 216 7.88 3.09 12.81
C ASP A 216 9.12 3.96 13.03
N ALA A 217 8.95 5.21 13.52
CA ALA A 217 10.06 6.08 13.92
C ALA A 217 10.97 5.42 14.97
N LEU A 218 10.39 4.85 16.01
CA LEU A 218 11.14 4.16 17.05
C LEU A 218 11.75 2.85 16.57
N SER A 219 11.10 2.12 15.67
CA SER A 219 11.66 0.91 15.07
C SER A 219 12.84 1.21 14.15
N ILE A 220 12.75 2.28 13.34
CA ILE A 220 13.84 2.77 12.51
C ILE A 220 15.00 3.25 13.39
N LEU A 221 14.69 3.97 14.48
CA LEU A 221 15.70 4.42 15.43
C LEU A 221 16.45 3.24 16.07
N ASP A 222 15.76 2.17 16.49
CA ASP A 222 16.37 0.95 17.01
C ASP A 222 17.32 0.32 16.00
N GLN A 223 16.93 0.28 14.72
CA GLN A 223 17.78 -0.22 13.64
C GLN A 223 19.07 0.61 13.51
N VAL A 224 18.93 1.95 13.53
CA VAL A 224 20.06 2.87 13.41
C VAL A 224 20.99 2.75 14.62
N ILE A 225 20.46 2.70 15.84
CA ILE A 225 21.25 2.48 17.08
C ILE A 225 22.01 1.16 17.01
N SER A 226 21.35 0.10 16.55
CA SER A 226 21.98 -1.23 16.44
C SER A 226 23.14 -1.25 15.44
N TYR A 227 23.11 -0.38 14.41
CA TYR A 227 24.16 -0.28 13.41
C TYR A 227 25.28 0.69 13.81
N CYS A 228 24.93 1.87 14.36
CA CYS A 228 25.87 2.97 14.62
C CYS A 228 26.44 2.95 16.05
N GLY A 229 25.74 2.34 17.03
CA GLY A 229 26.05 2.46 18.45
C GLY A 229 25.56 3.80 19.05
N ASP A 230 26.34 4.35 20.00
CA ASP A 230 25.92 5.50 20.82
C ASP A 230 26.19 6.88 20.18
N ASP A 231 26.90 6.93 19.07
CA ASP A 231 27.22 8.18 18.35
C ASP A 231 26.75 8.07 16.89
N ILE A 232 25.57 8.63 16.62
CA ILE A 232 24.88 8.46 15.36
C ILE A 232 25.15 9.67 14.47
N VAL A 233 25.82 9.43 13.34
CA VAL A 233 26.08 10.45 12.32
C VAL A 233 25.33 10.18 11.02
N TYR A 234 25.09 11.23 10.25
CA TYR A 234 24.32 11.19 9.01
C TYR A 234 24.78 10.11 8.03
N LYS A 235 26.10 9.97 7.81
CA LYS A 235 26.64 8.99 6.87
C LYS A 235 26.28 7.55 7.25
N ASP A 236 26.39 7.22 8.52
CA ASP A 236 26.11 5.89 9.02
C ASP A 236 24.62 5.61 9.06
N THR A 237 23.79 6.63 9.39
CA THR A 237 22.33 6.55 9.30
C THR A 237 21.86 6.25 7.88
N VAL A 238 22.42 6.93 6.86
CA VAL A 238 22.13 6.67 5.45
C VAL A 238 22.47 5.22 5.08
N SER A 239 23.62 4.73 5.53
CA SER A 239 24.07 3.34 5.30
C SER A 239 23.18 2.33 6.01
N ALA A 240 22.87 2.55 7.30
CA ALA A 240 22.02 1.67 8.12
C ALA A 240 20.60 1.52 7.56
N LEU A 241 20.06 2.58 6.97
CA LEU A 241 18.71 2.60 6.42
C LEU A 241 18.64 2.26 4.93
N GLY A 242 19.78 1.99 4.28
CA GLY A 242 19.85 1.75 2.85
C GLY A 242 19.31 2.93 2.02
N ILE A 243 19.45 4.17 2.52
CA ILE A 243 18.93 5.35 1.83
C ILE A 243 19.88 5.77 0.73
N ILE A 244 19.34 5.99 -0.44
CA ILE A 244 20.11 6.45 -1.59
C ILE A 244 20.51 7.92 -1.39
N PRO A 245 21.80 8.25 -1.45
CA PRO A 245 22.26 9.64 -1.33
C PRO A 245 21.62 10.55 -2.38
N ILE A 246 21.24 11.75 -1.97
CA ILE A 246 20.56 12.72 -2.84
C ILE A 246 21.40 13.07 -4.09
N ASP A 247 22.73 13.03 -3.97
CA ASP A 247 23.64 13.30 -5.08
C ASP A 247 23.50 12.28 -6.22
N LEU A 248 23.05 11.05 -5.94
CA LEU A 248 22.81 10.06 -6.97
C LEU A 248 21.59 10.42 -7.84
N TYR A 249 20.56 11.03 -7.25
CA TYR A 249 19.42 11.54 -8.02
C TYR A 249 19.81 12.76 -8.88
N PHE A 250 20.70 13.61 -8.40
CA PHE A 250 21.27 14.67 -9.23
C PHE A 250 22.09 14.10 -10.40
N ASN A 251 22.88 13.05 -10.17
CA ASN A 251 23.60 12.35 -11.24
C ASN A 251 22.64 11.74 -12.27
N PHE A 252 21.50 11.19 -11.83
CA PHE A 252 20.46 10.70 -12.71
C PHE A 252 19.91 11.80 -13.63
N THR A 253 19.54 12.95 -13.04
CA THR A 253 19.03 14.07 -13.84
C THR A 253 20.12 14.73 -14.68
N ASP A 254 21.39 14.74 -14.25
CA ASP A 254 22.50 15.20 -15.07
C ASP A 254 22.78 14.26 -16.25
N ALA A 255 22.66 12.95 -16.07
CA ALA A 255 22.75 11.97 -17.17
C ALA A 255 21.63 12.21 -18.20
N LEU A 256 20.40 12.43 -17.74
CA LEU A 256 19.28 12.80 -18.63
C LEU A 256 19.55 14.13 -19.33
N ALA A 257 20.09 15.12 -18.61
CA ALA A 257 20.37 16.45 -19.17
C ALA A 257 21.40 16.41 -20.28
N LYS A 258 22.42 15.57 -20.16
CA LYS A 258 23.52 15.42 -21.10
C LYS A 258 23.28 14.34 -22.17
N LYS A 259 22.20 13.59 -22.08
CA LYS A 259 21.95 12.36 -22.87
C LYS A 259 23.13 11.37 -22.77
N ASP A 260 23.72 11.25 -21.58
CA ASP A 260 24.89 10.41 -21.32
C ASP A 260 24.44 9.00 -20.88
N GLU A 261 24.42 8.05 -21.82
CA GLU A 261 24.02 6.67 -21.59
C GLU A 261 24.95 5.97 -20.59
N LYS A 262 26.27 6.23 -20.69
CA LYS A 262 27.26 5.60 -19.82
C LYS A 262 27.07 6.02 -18.36
N LEU A 263 26.87 7.31 -18.13
CA LEU A 263 26.59 7.85 -16.80
C LEU A 263 25.28 7.29 -16.26
N MET A 264 24.25 7.17 -17.10
CA MET A 264 22.95 6.61 -16.71
C MET A 264 23.11 5.16 -16.25
N LEU A 265 23.79 4.31 -17.00
CA LEU A 265 24.03 2.91 -16.62
C LEU A 265 24.83 2.80 -15.30
N GLN A 266 25.80 3.68 -15.07
CA GLN A 266 26.54 3.74 -13.81
C GLN A 266 25.62 4.10 -12.62
N VAL A 267 24.73 5.08 -12.82
CA VAL A 267 23.75 5.49 -11.78
C VAL A 267 22.79 4.35 -11.48
N LEU A 268 22.26 3.67 -12.50
CA LEU A 268 21.34 2.52 -12.35
C LEU A 268 22.03 1.37 -11.59
N LYS A 269 23.26 1.03 -11.96
CA LYS A 269 24.04 0.02 -11.23
C LYS A 269 24.26 0.39 -9.76
N ARG A 270 24.46 1.69 -9.46
CA ARG A 270 24.55 2.14 -8.05
C ARG A 270 23.22 2.01 -7.31
N PHE A 271 22.08 2.31 -7.93
CA PHE A 271 20.78 2.08 -7.31
C PHE A 271 20.58 0.62 -6.92
N THR A 272 20.93 -0.32 -7.80
CA THR A 272 20.87 -1.76 -7.52
C THR A 272 21.78 -2.13 -6.34
N HIS A 273 22.98 -1.55 -6.26
CA HIS A 273 23.94 -1.84 -5.19
C HIS A 273 23.44 -1.46 -3.79
N PHE A 274 22.59 -0.43 -3.67
CA PHE A 274 21.98 -0.06 -2.39
C PHE A 274 20.90 -1.06 -1.92
N GLY A 275 20.49 -2.03 -2.73
CA GLY A 275 19.48 -3.03 -2.38
C GLY A 275 18.08 -2.46 -2.13
N VAL A 276 17.81 -1.23 -2.55
CA VAL A 276 16.50 -0.57 -2.39
C VAL A 276 15.56 -1.11 -3.46
N PRO A 277 14.31 -1.48 -3.14
CA PRO A 277 13.35 -1.93 -4.15
C PRO A 277 13.17 -0.90 -5.28
N ALA A 278 13.10 -1.35 -6.54
CA ALA A 278 12.99 -0.48 -7.71
C ALA A 278 11.80 0.48 -7.64
N ILE A 279 10.69 0.06 -7.00
CA ILE A 279 9.53 0.93 -6.78
C ILE A 279 9.85 2.12 -5.86
N GLU A 280 10.69 1.92 -4.83
CA GLU A 280 11.12 3.02 -3.96
C GLU A 280 12.10 3.95 -4.67
N VAL A 281 12.96 3.40 -5.54
CA VAL A 281 13.85 4.20 -6.39
C VAL A 281 13.02 5.12 -7.30
N ILE A 282 12.01 4.58 -7.99
CA ILE A 282 11.12 5.37 -8.87
C ILE A 282 10.34 6.44 -8.10
N LYS A 283 9.77 6.11 -6.94
CA LYS A 283 9.09 7.08 -6.08
C LYS A 283 10.02 8.20 -5.65
N SER A 284 11.26 7.86 -5.33
CA SER A 284 12.28 8.83 -4.92
C SER A 284 12.73 9.71 -6.09
N ILE A 285 12.88 9.15 -7.31
CA ILE A 285 13.13 9.94 -8.52
C ILE A 285 11.95 10.90 -8.78
N GLY A 286 10.71 10.43 -8.68
CA GLY A 286 9.51 11.28 -8.81
C GLY A 286 9.51 12.43 -7.80
N SER A 287 9.85 12.15 -6.53
CA SER A 287 9.99 13.17 -5.50
C SER A 287 11.12 14.15 -5.80
N HIS A 288 12.24 13.68 -6.35
CA HIS A 288 13.36 14.53 -6.79
C HIS A 288 12.94 15.48 -7.92
N ILE A 289 12.22 14.99 -8.94
CA ILE A 289 11.69 15.82 -10.03
C ILE A 289 10.69 16.86 -9.49
N ARG A 290 9.77 16.47 -8.59
CA ARG A 290 8.87 17.41 -7.91
C ARG A 290 9.64 18.51 -7.18
N ASN A 291 10.70 18.16 -6.44
CA ASN A 291 11.52 19.14 -5.72
C ASN A 291 12.25 20.09 -6.68
N MET A 292 12.66 19.62 -7.87
CA MET A 292 13.20 20.47 -8.93
C MET A 292 12.16 21.45 -9.48
N LEU A 293 10.89 21.03 -9.64
CA LEU A 293 9.78 21.90 -10.04
C LEU A 293 9.53 22.98 -8.97
N TYR A 294 9.49 22.61 -7.69
CA TYR A 294 9.32 23.56 -6.58
C TYR A 294 10.46 24.60 -6.55
N ALA A 295 11.71 24.17 -6.84
CA ALA A 295 12.85 25.07 -6.90
C ALA A 295 12.76 26.12 -8.03
N LYS A 296 11.82 25.97 -8.97
CA LYS A 296 11.56 26.93 -10.07
C LYS A 296 10.42 27.91 -9.76
N ILE A 297 9.63 27.65 -8.73
CA ILE A 297 8.54 28.50 -8.27
C ILE A 297 9.11 29.50 -7.26
N SER A 298 8.68 30.77 -7.33
CA SER A 298 9.03 31.76 -6.30
C SER A 298 8.56 31.25 -4.94
N ASP A 299 9.46 31.27 -3.96
CA ASP A 299 9.23 30.78 -2.59
C ASP A 299 8.87 29.28 -2.46
N GLY A 300 8.84 28.54 -3.59
CA GLY A 300 8.51 27.10 -3.59
C GLY A 300 9.44 26.25 -2.74
N MET A 301 10.68 26.70 -2.50
CA MET A 301 11.63 26.01 -1.63
C MET A 301 11.29 26.13 -0.13
N GLU A 302 10.41 27.03 0.28
CA GLU A 302 9.94 27.13 1.67
C GLU A 302 9.04 25.95 2.04
N PHE A 303 8.29 25.43 1.07
CA PHE A 303 7.43 24.25 1.24
C PHE A 303 8.20 22.92 1.33
N LEU A 304 9.52 22.94 1.12
CA LEU A 304 10.34 21.74 1.20
C LEU A 304 11.12 21.71 2.53
N GLU A 305 10.82 20.71 3.31
CA GLU A 305 11.52 20.39 4.56
C GLU A 305 12.86 19.71 4.25
N MET A 306 13.90 20.48 3.97
CA MET A 306 15.25 19.96 3.73
C MET A 306 16.31 20.96 4.18
N SER A 307 17.56 20.48 4.32
CA SER A 307 18.70 21.32 4.73
C SER A 307 18.92 22.47 3.74
N LYS A 308 19.47 23.59 4.24
CA LYS A 308 19.77 24.78 3.43
C LYS A 308 20.71 24.47 2.24
N ASP A 309 21.63 23.53 2.42
CA ASP A 309 22.58 23.14 1.37
C ASP A 309 21.90 22.34 0.26
N ASN A 310 20.98 21.43 0.61
CA ASN A 310 20.19 20.72 -0.37
C ASN A 310 19.25 21.67 -1.13
N LYS A 311 18.63 22.66 -0.46
CA LYS A 311 17.85 23.71 -1.13
C LYS A 311 18.67 24.45 -2.18
N LYS A 312 19.91 24.83 -1.86
CA LYS A 312 20.83 25.49 -2.82
C LYS A 312 21.17 24.56 -4.01
N LYS A 313 21.40 23.26 -3.77
CA LYS A 313 21.65 22.29 -4.84
C LYS A 313 20.45 22.22 -5.80
N TYR A 314 19.23 22.08 -5.29
CA TYR A 314 18.02 22.07 -6.12
C TYR A 314 17.84 23.34 -6.93
N THR A 315 18.00 24.52 -6.32
CA THR A 315 17.90 25.81 -7.01
C THR A 315 18.92 25.94 -8.15
N LYS A 316 20.15 25.44 -7.95
CA LYS A 316 21.17 25.45 -8.99
C LYS A 316 20.88 24.49 -10.13
N HIS A 317 20.48 23.23 -9.82
CA HIS A 317 20.21 22.20 -10.83
C HIS A 317 18.93 22.46 -11.62
N SER A 318 17.87 22.97 -10.98
CA SER A 318 16.60 23.27 -11.64
C SER A 318 16.70 24.28 -12.76
N LYS A 319 17.66 25.24 -12.69
CA LYS A 319 17.89 26.25 -13.74
C LYS A 319 18.26 25.64 -15.10
N ARG A 320 18.83 24.43 -15.12
CA ARG A 320 19.25 23.72 -16.34
C ARG A 320 18.09 23.02 -17.07
N TRP A 321 16.91 23.01 -16.47
CA TRP A 321 15.75 22.29 -16.97
C TRP A 321 14.62 23.23 -17.35
N LYS A 322 13.87 22.94 -18.40
CA LYS A 322 12.57 23.59 -18.67
C LYS A 322 11.46 22.88 -17.88
N ASN A 323 10.39 23.59 -17.55
CA ASN A 323 9.26 23.02 -16.81
C ASN A 323 8.63 21.89 -17.60
N ASP A 324 8.46 22.06 -18.91
CA ASP A 324 7.85 21.07 -19.79
C ASP A 324 8.62 19.74 -19.81
N ASP A 325 9.97 19.82 -19.78
CA ASP A 325 10.80 18.61 -19.73
C ASP A 325 10.65 17.88 -18.39
N LEU A 326 10.59 18.61 -17.27
CA LEU A 326 10.35 18.02 -15.95
C LEU A 326 8.96 17.40 -15.84
N PHE A 327 7.94 18.04 -16.42
CA PHE A 327 6.59 17.47 -16.49
C PHE A 327 6.55 16.18 -17.33
N LYS A 328 7.22 16.16 -18.49
CA LYS A 328 7.33 14.94 -19.31
C LYS A 328 7.98 13.79 -18.54
N VAL A 329 9.11 14.05 -17.87
CA VAL A 329 9.79 13.04 -17.03
C VAL A 329 8.88 12.57 -15.91
N SER A 330 8.18 13.48 -15.22
CA SER A 330 7.24 13.15 -14.15
C SER A 330 6.08 12.29 -14.65
N SER A 331 5.52 12.58 -15.83
CA SER A 331 4.44 11.80 -16.45
C SER A 331 4.88 10.36 -16.73
N ILE A 332 6.04 10.15 -17.36
CA ILE A 332 6.57 8.82 -17.64
C ILE A 332 6.82 8.03 -16.35
N ILE A 333 7.38 8.68 -15.32
CA ILE A 333 7.62 8.04 -14.02
C ILE A 333 6.29 7.62 -13.37
N SER A 334 5.27 8.47 -13.43
CA SER A 334 3.95 8.18 -12.85
C SER A 334 3.23 7.05 -13.60
N GLU A 335 3.37 6.99 -14.92
CA GLU A 335 2.80 5.93 -15.76
C GLU A 335 3.41 4.56 -15.46
N ILE A 336 4.70 4.50 -15.18
CA ILE A 336 5.43 3.23 -15.01
C ILE A 336 5.37 2.71 -13.56
N ALA A 337 5.19 3.57 -12.58
CA ALA A 337 5.17 3.17 -11.17
C ALA A 337 4.21 2.00 -10.85
N PRO A 338 2.98 1.91 -11.39
CA PRO A 338 2.11 0.75 -11.20
C PRO A 338 2.63 -0.54 -11.85
N HIS A 339 3.32 -0.44 -13.00
CA HIS A 339 3.83 -1.59 -13.74
C HIS A 339 5.01 -2.26 -13.04
N ILE A 340 5.86 -1.48 -12.37
CA ILE A 340 7.00 -2.00 -11.59
C ILE A 340 6.54 -2.95 -10.48
N ASN A 341 5.43 -2.66 -9.81
CA ASN A 341 4.91 -3.51 -8.73
C ASN A 341 4.41 -4.88 -9.20
N ARG A 342 4.06 -5.00 -10.48
CA ARG A 342 3.49 -6.22 -11.07
C ARG A 342 4.53 -7.02 -11.86
N SER A 343 5.75 -6.52 -12.02
CA SER A 343 6.80 -7.14 -12.81
C SER A 343 7.57 -8.19 -12.01
N GLU A 344 7.96 -9.27 -12.68
CA GLU A 344 8.91 -10.26 -12.17
C GLU A 344 10.32 -9.68 -12.01
N ASP A 345 10.72 -8.74 -12.90
CA ASP A 345 11.98 -8.01 -12.80
C ASP A 345 11.75 -6.49 -12.77
N PRO A 346 11.52 -5.93 -11.56
CA PRO A 346 11.27 -4.50 -11.39
C PRO A 346 12.45 -3.61 -11.81
N TYR A 347 13.69 -4.10 -11.67
CA TYR A 347 14.88 -3.32 -12.05
C TYR A 347 15.05 -3.23 -13.57
N LEU A 348 14.71 -4.27 -14.32
CA LEU A 348 14.72 -4.23 -15.78
C LEU A 348 13.78 -3.13 -16.30
N ILE A 349 12.58 -3.01 -15.73
CA ILE A 349 11.64 -1.93 -16.10
C ILE A 349 12.24 -0.56 -15.79
N LEU A 350 12.90 -0.39 -14.63
CA LEU A 350 13.57 0.84 -14.28
C LEU A 350 14.68 1.20 -15.27
N GLU A 351 15.48 0.24 -15.70
CA GLU A 351 16.55 0.42 -16.69
C GLU A 351 16.00 0.82 -18.05
N VAL A 352 15.05 0.05 -18.60
CA VAL A 352 14.42 0.35 -19.90
C VAL A 352 13.74 1.72 -19.88
N THR A 353 13.08 2.06 -18.79
CA THR A 353 12.46 3.39 -18.64
C THR A 353 13.48 4.51 -18.64
N SER A 354 14.58 4.32 -17.92
CA SER A 354 15.64 5.32 -17.84
C SER A 354 16.30 5.54 -19.21
N LEU A 355 16.48 4.48 -20.01
CA LEU A 355 16.96 4.58 -21.39
C LEU A 355 15.92 5.25 -22.30
N LYS A 356 14.62 4.96 -22.14
CA LYS A 356 13.54 5.66 -22.87
C LYS A 356 13.54 7.16 -22.56
N LEU A 357 13.76 7.55 -21.30
CA LEU A 357 13.89 8.94 -20.89
C LEU A 357 15.09 9.66 -21.52
N LEU A 358 16.21 8.98 -21.75
CA LEU A 358 17.36 9.52 -22.48
C LEU A 358 17.04 9.84 -23.95
N GLY A 359 16.20 9.02 -24.59
CA GLY A 359 15.77 9.20 -25.98
C GLY A 359 14.73 10.31 -26.18
N MET A 360 14.23 10.94 -25.12
CA MET A 360 13.24 12.03 -25.23
C MET A 360 13.80 13.26 -25.92
N ASP A 361 13.03 13.83 -26.85
CA ASP A 361 13.32 15.14 -27.41
C ASP A 361 13.08 16.24 -26.39
N ARG A 362 14.17 16.87 -25.97
CA ARG A 362 14.15 18.02 -25.05
C ARG A 362 14.22 19.31 -25.85
N ASN A 363 13.41 20.26 -25.49
CA ASN A 363 13.55 21.62 -25.99
C ASN A 363 14.85 22.19 -25.42
N SER A 364 15.94 22.19 -26.21
CA SER A 364 17.28 22.58 -25.77
C SER A 364 17.30 23.91 -25.02
N VAL A 365 17.85 23.89 -23.82
CA VAL A 365 18.42 25.10 -23.20
C VAL A 365 19.72 25.33 -23.92
N SER A 366 19.93 26.57 -24.43
CA SER A 366 21.11 26.99 -25.19
C SER A 366 22.41 26.55 -24.51
N GLU A 367 23.35 26.00 -25.30
CA GLU A 367 24.66 25.49 -24.87
C GLU A 367 25.58 26.53 -24.22
N ASP A 368 25.22 27.81 -24.26
CA ASP A 368 26.07 28.92 -23.80
C ASP A 368 26.22 29.08 -22.27
N GLU A 369 25.41 28.35 -21.47
CA GLU A 369 25.53 28.40 -19.99
C GLU A 369 26.33 27.24 -19.37
N ILE A 370 26.84 26.31 -20.16
CA ILE A 370 27.53 25.09 -19.65
C ILE A 370 29.04 25.35 -19.41
N ILE A 371 29.59 26.46 -19.87
CA ILE A 371 31.05 26.69 -19.93
C ILE A 371 31.63 27.40 -18.70
N SER A 372 30.87 27.81 -17.71
CA SER A 372 31.40 28.54 -16.56
C SER A 372 31.21 27.86 -15.20
N SER A 373 31.77 26.67 -15.01
CA SER A 373 32.20 26.23 -13.69
C SER A 373 33.29 25.16 -13.78
N PRO A 374 34.42 25.33 -13.07
CA PRO A 374 35.52 24.38 -13.11
C PRO A 374 35.05 23.07 -12.47
N SER A 375 35.00 22.02 -13.28
CA SER A 375 34.76 20.66 -12.83
C SER A 375 35.86 20.25 -11.85
N LYS A 376 35.52 20.12 -10.57
CA LYS A 376 36.30 19.29 -9.66
C LYS A 376 36.18 17.86 -10.12
N LYS A 377 37.13 17.45 -10.95
CA LYS A 377 37.31 16.07 -11.46
C LYS A 377 37.90 15.11 -10.41
N ASN A 378 37.75 15.37 -9.13
CA ASN A 378 38.37 14.56 -8.10
C ASN A 378 37.29 14.12 -7.10
N ASN A 379 36.69 12.96 -7.30
CA ASN A 379 36.24 12.02 -6.24
C ASN A 379 35.48 10.82 -6.80
N LEU A 380 35.26 10.73 -8.13
CA LEU A 380 34.61 9.55 -8.72
C LEU A 380 35.58 8.39 -9.02
N GLU A 381 36.89 8.71 -9.16
CA GLU A 381 37.92 7.69 -9.45
C GLU A 381 38.53 7.08 -8.17
N SER A 382 38.49 7.77 -7.02
CA SER A 382 39.00 7.23 -5.76
C SER A 382 38.12 6.12 -5.18
N ASP A 383 36.78 6.27 -5.31
CA ASP A 383 35.82 5.27 -4.80
C ASP A 383 35.77 4.01 -5.69
N PHE A 384 36.19 4.13 -6.96
CA PHE A 384 36.30 2.96 -7.84
C PHE A 384 37.56 2.13 -7.59
N LYS A 385 38.63 2.73 -7.01
CA LYS A 385 39.87 2.00 -6.72
C LYS A 385 39.80 1.22 -5.41
N GLU A 386 38.99 1.65 -4.46
CA GLU A 386 38.84 0.89 -3.20
C GLU A 386 37.91 -0.32 -3.34
N LEU A 387 36.94 -0.30 -4.28
CA LEU A 387 36.05 -1.43 -4.56
C LEU A 387 36.65 -2.48 -5.50
N SER A 388 37.64 -2.10 -6.35
CA SER A 388 38.30 -3.04 -7.27
C SER A 388 39.46 -3.83 -6.63
N ASN A 389 39.94 -3.42 -5.47
CA ASN A 389 41.06 -4.10 -4.80
C ASN A 389 40.66 -5.24 -3.87
N ASN A 390 39.36 -5.43 -3.61
CA ASN A 390 38.87 -6.53 -2.77
C ASN A 390 38.32 -7.73 -3.56
N GLU A 391 38.14 -7.64 -4.90
CA GLU A 391 37.61 -8.74 -5.72
C GLU A 391 38.67 -9.55 -6.49
N ASN A 392 39.97 -9.19 -6.38
CA ASN A 392 41.05 -9.86 -7.14
C ASN A 392 41.83 -10.89 -6.36
N LYS A 393 41.26 -11.54 -5.33
CA LYS A 393 42.01 -12.59 -4.60
C LYS A 393 41.45 -14.01 -4.70
N ASP A 394 40.31 -14.26 -5.34
CA ASP A 394 39.74 -15.61 -5.40
C ASP A 394 39.16 -16.04 -6.74
N LEU A 395 39.75 -15.70 -7.89
CA LEU A 395 39.35 -16.28 -9.18
C LEU A 395 40.52 -16.42 -10.15
N GLU A 396 41.55 -17.17 -9.77
CA GLU A 396 42.41 -17.87 -10.72
C GLU A 396 42.09 -19.36 -10.66
N SER A 397 41.27 -19.82 -11.57
CA SER A 397 41.28 -21.14 -12.24
C SER A 397 39.87 -21.52 -12.69
N LYS A 398 39.59 -21.25 -13.95
CA LYS A 398 38.93 -22.14 -14.92
C LYS A 398 38.49 -21.37 -16.15
N SER A 399 39.42 -21.24 -17.08
CA SER A 399 39.12 -20.96 -18.48
C SER A 399 38.48 -22.22 -19.10
N ILE A 400 37.22 -22.12 -19.49
CA ILE A 400 36.60 -23.03 -20.45
C ILE A 400 36.08 -22.20 -21.62
N ASN A 401 36.69 -22.45 -22.77
CA ASN A 401 36.31 -22.00 -24.11
C ASN A 401 34.84 -22.33 -24.39
N THR A 402 34.04 -21.34 -24.77
CA THR A 402 32.82 -21.53 -25.54
C THR A 402 32.68 -20.41 -26.58
N ASN A 403 33.58 -20.47 -27.56
CA ASN A 403 33.28 -20.03 -28.93
C ASN A 403 32.89 -21.31 -29.67
N ASP A 404 31.59 -21.51 -29.90
CA ASP A 404 30.97 -22.35 -30.94
C ASP A 404 29.52 -22.60 -30.50
N LYS A 405 28.62 -21.75 -30.98
CA LYS A 405 27.20 -22.04 -31.26
C LYS A 405 26.39 -20.75 -31.43
N LEU A 406 26.71 -20.01 -32.45
CA LEU A 406 25.85 -18.97 -33.02
C LEU A 406 25.90 -19.07 -34.55
N GLU A 407 25.62 -20.24 -35.06
CA GLU A 407 25.25 -20.50 -36.45
C GLU A 407 24.44 -21.78 -36.43
N ASN A 408 23.15 -21.69 -36.70
CA ASN A 408 22.16 -22.70 -37.08
C ASN A 408 20.86 -22.57 -36.27
N LEU A 409 20.07 -21.61 -36.64
CA LEU A 409 18.60 -21.63 -36.50
C LEU A 409 17.98 -20.76 -37.59
N ASN A 410 18.32 -21.10 -38.83
CA ASN A 410 17.54 -20.82 -40.02
C ASN A 410 17.24 -22.17 -40.66
N GLU A 411 16.20 -22.82 -40.18
CA GLU A 411 15.57 -23.90 -40.94
C GLU A 411 14.06 -23.84 -40.73
N SER A 412 13.41 -23.59 -41.90
CA SER A 412 12.08 -24.04 -42.29
C SER A 412 10.89 -23.57 -41.46
N ILE A 413 10.34 -22.45 -41.88
CA ILE A 413 8.90 -22.19 -41.76
C ILE A 413 8.25 -23.01 -42.87
N ASP A 414 7.66 -24.16 -42.55
CA ASP A 414 6.71 -24.84 -43.41
C ASP A 414 5.45 -24.00 -43.51
N GLU A 415 5.26 -23.43 -44.70
CA GLU A 415 4.03 -22.81 -45.16
C GLU A 415 2.92 -23.87 -45.22
N ASN A 416 2.15 -23.99 -44.15
CA ASN A 416 0.75 -24.37 -44.20
C ASN A 416 -0.01 -23.31 -43.43
N ASP A 417 -0.29 -22.20 -44.09
CA ASP A 417 -1.23 -21.18 -43.64
C ASP A 417 -2.62 -21.81 -43.52
N ILE A 418 -2.96 -22.26 -42.30
CA ILE A 418 -4.33 -22.46 -41.90
C ILE A 418 -4.92 -21.05 -41.73
N ILE A 419 -5.58 -20.56 -42.76
CA ILE A 419 -6.38 -19.33 -42.69
C ILE A 419 -7.55 -19.65 -41.75
N PHE A 420 -7.43 -19.22 -40.49
CA PHE A 420 -8.55 -19.28 -39.55
C PHE A 420 -9.64 -18.29 -39.99
N ASP A 421 -10.71 -18.81 -40.57
CA ASP A 421 -11.91 -18.02 -40.84
C ASP A 421 -12.71 -17.93 -39.52
N ILE A 422 -13.25 -16.75 -39.21
CA ILE A 422 -14.01 -16.48 -38.01
C ILE A 422 -15.20 -17.46 -37.85
N LYS A 423 -15.76 -17.94 -38.96
CA LYS A 423 -16.83 -18.95 -38.96
C LYS A 423 -16.41 -20.26 -38.33
N ASN A 424 -15.19 -20.71 -38.51
CA ASN A 424 -14.70 -21.96 -37.91
C ASN A 424 -14.55 -21.82 -36.40
N ILE A 425 -14.30 -20.61 -35.90
CA ILE A 425 -14.20 -20.32 -34.47
C ILE A 425 -15.60 -20.18 -33.85
N GLU A 426 -16.55 -19.58 -34.54
CA GLU A 426 -17.94 -19.49 -34.09
C GLU A 426 -18.59 -20.88 -33.95
N ASP A 427 -18.33 -21.81 -34.86
CA ASP A 427 -18.87 -23.16 -34.82
C ASP A 427 -18.34 -23.98 -33.62
N ASP A 428 -17.09 -23.79 -33.24
CA ASP A 428 -16.46 -24.49 -32.12
C ASP A 428 -16.45 -23.67 -30.81
N TRP A 429 -17.02 -22.45 -30.81
CA TRP A 429 -17.05 -21.57 -29.63
C TRP A 429 -17.78 -22.19 -28.44
N ASN A 430 -18.88 -22.88 -28.69
CA ASN A 430 -19.61 -23.59 -27.65
C ASN A 430 -18.78 -24.71 -27.00
N LYS A 431 -17.95 -25.40 -27.75
CA LYS A 431 -17.02 -26.43 -27.22
C LYS A 431 -15.95 -25.79 -26.33
N PHE A 432 -15.49 -24.58 -26.71
CA PHE A 432 -14.56 -23.81 -25.88
C PHE A 432 -15.21 -23.41 -24.54
N LEU A 433 -16.44 -22.87 -24.55
CA LEU A 433 -17.16 -22.49 -23.33
C LEU A 433 -17.44 -23.71 -22.42
N GLU A 434 -17.81 -24.87 -22.98
CA GLU A 434 -17.98 -26.10 -22.22
C GLU A 434 -16.67 -26.55 -21.55
N ARG A 435 -15.54 -26.49 -22.23
CA ARG A 435 -14.23 -26.83 -21.65
C ARG A 435 -13.78 -25.86 -20.59
N VAL A 436 -14.06 -24.56 -20.76
CA VAL A 436 -13.83 -23.54 -19.72
C VAL A 436 -14.69 -23.86 -18.49
N ASN A 437 -15.96 -24.25 -18.68
CA ASN A 437 -16.86 -24.60 -17.58
C ASN A 437 -16.37 -25.80 -16.77
N ILE A 438 -15.81 -26.82 -17.43
CA ILE A 438 -15.26 -28.00 -16.76
C ILE A 438 -13.98 -27.66 -15.96
N LYS A 439 -13.06 -26.85 -16.53
CA LYS A 439 -11.77 -26.54 -15.89
C LYS A 439 -11.87 -25.37 -14.87
N LYS A 440 -12.70 -24.37 -15.15
CA LYS A 440 -12.82 -23.11 -14.38
C LYS A 440 -14.27 -22.58 -14.40
N PRO A 441 -15.20 -23.12 -13.61
CA PRO A 441 -16.62 -22.72 -13.62
C PRO A 441 -16.87 -21.22 -13.38
N SER A 442 -16.06 -20.59 -12.53
CA SER A 442 -16.16 -19.14 -12.25
C SER A 442 -15.77 -18.24 -13.45
N ILE A 443 -14.94 -18.74 -14.36
CA ILE A 443 -14.59 -18.03 -15.60
C ILE A 443 -15.66 -18.27 -16.66
N ALA A 444 -16.22 -19.47 -16.70
CA ALA A 444 -17.29 -19.80 -17.62
C ALA A 444 -18.51 -18.91 -17.44
N SER A 445 -18.90 -18.61 -16.19
CA SER A 445 -20.03 -17.71 -15.90
C SER A 445 -19.79 -16.27 -16.38
N ILE A 446 -18.54 -15.80 -16.45
CA ILE A 446 -18.20 -14.48 -16.97
C ILE A 446 -18.20 -14.48 -18.51
N LEU A 447 -17.77 -15.59 -19.12
CA LEU A 447 -17.75 -15.78 -20.58
C LEU A 447 -19.10 -16.25 -21.14
N GLU A 448 -20.09 -16.55 -20.30
CA GLU A 448 -21.42 -16.92 -20.73
C GLU A 448 -22.05 -15.79 -21.56
N GLY A 449 -22.49 -16.13 -22.79
CA GLY A 449 -22.98 -15.15 -23.76
C GLY A 449 -21.91 -14.35 -24.51
N SER A 450 -20.62 -14.59 -24.26
CA SER A 450 -19.54 -13.98 -25.04
C SER A 450 -19.51 -14.50 -26.48
N LYS A 451 -19.06 -13.65 -27.43
CA LYS A 451 -18.91 -14.01 -28.84
C LYS A 451 -17.55 -13.55 -29.36
N PRO A 452 -16.90 -14.35 -30.22
CA PRO A 452 -15.74 -13.90 -30.96
C PRO A 452 -16.16 -12.85 -32.01
N LEU A 453 -15.49 -11.70 -32.06
CA LEU A 453 -15.81 -10.61 -33.00
C LEU A 453 -14.92 -10.65 -34.24
N LYS A 454 -13.63 -10.79 -34.03
CA LYS A 454 -12.61 -10.76 -35.09
C LYS A 454 -11.41 -11.61 -34.71
N ILE A 455 -10.68 -12.05 -35.71
CA ILE A 455 -9.38 -12.68 -35.57
C ILE A 455 -8.36 -11.92 -36.41
N ASN A 456 -7.27 -11.48 -35.80
CA ASN A 456 -6.16 -10.81 -36.44
C ASN A 456 -4.84 -11.40 -35.92
N ASN A 457 -3.97 -11.89 -36.78
CA ASN A 457 -2.64 -12.39 -36.41
C ASN A 457 -2.65 -13.34 -35.18
N PHE A 458 -3.51 -14.37 -35.21
CA PHE A 458 -3.69 -15.35 -34.13
C PHE A 458 -4.24 -14.78 -32.80
N ILE A 459 -4.80 -13.56 -32.82
CA ILE A 459 -5.46 -12.94 -31.66
C ILE A 459 -6.96 -12.90 -31.91
N ILE A 460 -7.75 -13.48 -31.00
CA ILE A 460 -9.21 -13.47 -31.03
C ILE A 460 -9.71 -12.31 -30.18
N GLU A 461 -10.53 -11.43 -30.76
CA GLU A 461 -11.25 -10.40 -30.01
C GLU A 461 -12.57 -10.99 -29.47
N ILE A 462 -12.67 -11.10 -28.13
CA ILE A 462 -13.84 -11.67 -27.44
C ILE A 462 -14.68 -10.54 -26.86
N LYS A 463 -15.93 -10.43 -27.27
CA LYS A 463 -16.89 -9.49 -26.68
C LYS A 463 -17.59 -10.14 -25.50
N ILE A 464 -17.49 -9.52 -24.32
CA ILE A 464 -18.20 -9.95 -23.10
C ILE A 464 -19.38 -9.01 -22.81
N ILE A 465 -20.42 -9.56 -22.18
CA ILE A 465 -21.63 -8.80 -21.81
C ILE A 465 -21.41 -7.99 -20.52
N SER A 466 -20.55 -8.47 -19.63
CA SER A 466 -20.34 -7.85 -18.32
C SER A 466 -19.38 -6.65 -18.39
N ASN A 467 -19.78 -5.52 -17.82
CA ASN A 467 -18.99 -4.28 -17.74
C ASN A 467 -18.28 -4.07 -16.40
N HIS A 468 -18.35 -5.02 -15.47
CA HIS A 468 -17.68 -4.89 -14.17
C HIS A 468 -16.17 -5.10 -14.27
N ASP A 469 -15.38 -4.13 -13.77
CA ASP A 469 -13.91 -4.20 -13.79
C ASP A 469 -13.37 -5.44 -13.05
N PHE A 470 -14.05 -5.90 -12.01
CA PHE A 470 -13.72 -7.15 -11.31
C PHE A 470 -13.74 -8.39 -12.24
N HIS A 471 -14.67 -8.46 -13.20
CA HIS A 471 -14.73 -9.56 -14.15
C HIS A 471 -13.58 -9.53 -15.15
N LEU A 472 -13.12 -8.34 -15.55
CA LEU A 472 -11.95 -8.18 -16.40
C LEU A 472 -10.67 -8.60 -15.67
N ASP A 473 -10.48 -8.13 -14.44
CA ASP A 473 -9.33 -8.53 -13.60
C ASP A 473 -9.30 -10.05 -13.38
N MET A 474 -10.46 -10.69 -13.26
CA MET A 474 -10.56 -12.14 -13.09
C MET A 474 -10.21 -12.90 -14.36
N LEU A 475 -10.57 -12.39 -15.53
CA LEU A 475 -10.17 -12.96 -16.83
C LEU A 475 -8.67 -12.79 -17.07
N ASP A 476 -8.11 -11.61 -16.79
CA ASP A 476 -6.69 -11.33 -16.94
C ASP A 476 -5.82 -12.19 -16.00
N ASN A 477 -6.23 -12.35 -14.74
CA ASN A 477 -5.52 -13.21 -13.79
C ASN A 477 -5.56 -14.71 -14.14
N ASN A 478 -6.44 -15.13 -15.04
CA ASN A 478 -6.53 -16.50 -15.53
C ASN A 478 -6.21 -16.64 -17.03
N ALA A 479 -5.58 -15.63 -17.63
CA ALA A 479 -5.28 -15.58 -19.05
C ALA A 479 -4.52 -16.82 -19.56
N ASP A 480 -3.52 -17.30 -18.82
CA ASP A 480 -2.75 -18.49 -19.18
C ASP A 480 -3.58 -19.76 -19.22
N SER A 481 -4.55 -19.88 -18.31
CA SER A 481 -5.50 -21.02 -18.33
C SER A 481 -6.44 -20.95 -19.55
N ILE A 482 -6.89 -19.75 -19.90
CA ILE A 482 -7.74 -19.53 -21.08
C ILE A 482 -6.96 -19.82 -22.36
N ARG A 483 -5.71 -19.34 -22.49
CA ARG A 483 -4.81 -19.64 -23.61
C ARG A 483 -4.58 -21.14 -23.78
N SER A 484 -4.37 -21.87 -22.66
CA SER A 484 -4.21 -23.32 -22.70
C SER A 484 -5.46 -24.02 -23.23
N ILE A 485 -6.66 -23.56 -22.85
CA ILE A 485 -7.92 -24.14 -23.30
C ILE A 485 -8.18 -23.80 -24.78
N LEU A 486 -7.87 -22.57 -25.21
CA LEU A 486 -7.94 -22.17 -26.63
C LEU A 486 -7.04 -23.08 -27.48
N LYS A 487 -5.80 -23.31 -27.02
CA LYS A 487 -4.87 -24.21 -27.71
C LYS A 487 -5.38 -25.66 -27.78
N ASP A 488 -6.03 -26.15 -26.71
CA ASP A 488 -6.58 -27.49 -26.64
C ASP A 488 -7.81 -27.68 -27.55
N VAL A 489 -8.59 -26.64 -27.82
CA VAL A 489 -9.81 -26.69 -28.62
C VAL A 489 -9.54 -26.42 -30.09
N PHE A 490 -8.69 -25.43 -30.40
CA PHE A 490 -8.43 -24.98 -31.79
C PHE A 490 -7.11 -25.50 -32.37
N GLU A 491 -6.38 -26.36 -31.62
CA GLU A 491 -5.12 -27.02 -32.04
C GLU A 491 -4.05 -26.05 -32.54
N SER A 492 -4.11 -24.77 -32.16
CA SER A 492 -3.20 -23.70 -32.55
C SER A 492 -2.91 -22.73 -31.40
N LYS A 493 -1.78 -22.00 -31.49
CA LYS A 493 -1.41 -20.97 -30.52
C LYS A 493 -2.23 -19.71 -30.79
N LEU A 494 -3.45 -19.66 -30.27
CA LEU A 494 -4.32 -18.48 -30.30
C LEU A 494 -4.16 -17.69 -28.99
N ASP A 495 -4.07 -16.37 -29.12
CA ASP A 495 -4.18 -15.41 -28.02
C ASP A 495 -5.54 -14.71 -28.07
N PHE A 496 -5.92 -13.97 -27.02
CA PHE A 496 -7.21 -13.32 -26.97
C PHE A 496 -7.11 -11.91 -26.37
N VAL A 497 -8.00 -11.03 -26.81
CA VAL A 497 -8.22 -9.69 -26.24
C VAL A 497 -9.69 -9.54 -25.94
N ILE A 498 -10.00 -8.98 -24.77
CA ILE A 498 -11.38 -8.80 -24.30
C ILE A 498 -11.85 -7.39 -24.61
N ILE A 499 -13.04 -7.28 -25.23
CA ILE A 499 -13.68 -6.02 -25.58
C ILE A 499 -14.97 -5.89 -24.76
N LYS A 500 -15.14 -4.75 -24.06
CA LYS A 500 -16.37 -4.43 -23.33
C LYS A 500 -17.52 -4.21 -24.33
N GLY A 501 -18.67 -4.84 -24.07
CA GLY A 501 -19.88 -4.59 -24.84
C GLY A 501 -20.55 -3.29 -24.40
N ASP A 502 -20.88 -2.38 -25.33
CA ASP A 502 -21.69 -1.20 -25.05
C ASP A 502 -23.15 -1.60 -24.78
N GLU A 503 -23.76 -1.08 -23.69
CA GLU A 503 -25.14 -1.36 -23.26
C GLU A 503 -26.23 -0.89 -24.27
N ASN A 504 -25.86 -0.21 -25.36
CA ASN A 504 -26.84 0.45 -26.26
C ASN A 504 -27.20 -0.34 -27.53
N THR A 505 -26.82 -1.64 -27.64
CA THR A 505 -27.08 -2.38 -28.89
C THR A 505 -28.19 -3.44 -28.78
N GLN A 506 -28.79 -3.68 -27.60
CA GLN A 506 -29.85 -4.68 -27.44
C GLN A 506 -31.28 -4.13 -27.68
N GLU A 507 -31.50 -2.82 -27.87
CA GLU A 507 -32.85 -2.28 -28.11
C GLU A 507 -33.17 -2.01 -29.61
N LYS A 508 -32.28 -2.32 -30.55
CA LYS A 508 -32.54 -2.02 -31.99
C LYS A 508 -32.69 -3.22 -32.93
N GLU A 509 -32.51 -4.44 -32.50
CA GLU A 509 -32.69 -5.65 -33.35
C GLU A 509 -33.96 -6.46 -33.03
N GLN A 510 -34.77 -6.09 -32.03
CA GLN A 510 -36.06 -6.74 -31.73
C GLN A 510 -37.33 -5.89 -32.03
N ILE A 511 -37.21 -4.83 -32.81
CA ILE A 511 -38.39 -4.04 -33.24
C ILE A 511 -38.55 -4.15 -34.77
N ASN A 512 -38.70 -5.36 -35.29
CA ASN A 512 -39.27 -5.56 -36.64
C ASN A 512 -39.71 -7.02 -36.86
N GLU A 513 -40.43 -7.61 -35.90
CA GLU A 513 -41.37 -8.71 -36.22
C GLU A 513 -42.35 -8.83 -35.04
N ASP A 514 -43.67 -8.69 -35.40
CA ASP A 514 -44.83 -8.96 -34.55
C ASP A 514 -45.37 -7.82 -33.65
N VAL A 515 -45.94 -6.86 -34.28
CA VAL A 515 -47.14 -6.16 -33.78
C VAL A 515 -48.36 -7.08 -34.07
N ASN A 516 -48.78 -7.85 -33.07
CA ASN A 516 -50.19 -8.19 -32.74
C ASN A 516 -50.30 -9.34 -31.75
N GLY A 517 -50.88 -9.05 -30.59
CA GLY A 517 -51.57 -10.08 -29.76
C GLY A 517 -50.90 -10.47 -28.43
N SER A 518 -51.60 -10.09 -27.35
CA SER A 518 -51.56 -10.68 -25.98
C SER A 518 -50.50 -10.18 -24.99
N GLN A 519 -50.69 -8.93 -24.54
CA GLN A 519 -50.30 -8.51 -23.18
C GLN A 519 -51.46 -8.82 -22.25
N ASN A 520 -51.46 -9.96 -21.53
CA ASN A 520 -52.16 -10.10 -20.23
C ASN A 520 -51.90 -11.42 -19.48
N ASP A 521 -51.27 -12.44 -20.08
CA ASP A 521 -51.17 -13.76 -19.41
C ASP A 521 -49.81 -14.01 -18.69
N ASN A 522 -48.74 -13.29 -19.00
CA ASN A 522 -47.43 -13.55 -18.40
C ASN A 522 -47.23 -12.99 -16.99
N ASN A 523 -48.02 -11.99 -16.56
CA ASN A 523 -47.85 -11.41 -15.22
C ASN A 523 -48.50 -12.25 -14.09
N LYS A 524 -49.55 -13.03 -14.42
CA LYS A 524 -50.17 -13.91 -13.44
C LYS A 524 -49.31 -15.14 -13.13
N ASP A 525 -48.67 -15.69 -14.13
CA ASP A 525 -47.83 -16.91 -13.99
C ASP A 525 -46.54 -16.64 -13.17
N ILE A 526 -46.03 -15.41 -13.20
CA ILE A 526 -44.87 -14.97 -12.39
C ILE A 526 -45.30 -14.71 -10.94
N GLN A 527 -46.47 -14.09 -10.72
CA GLN A 527 -47.00 -13.83 -9.38
C GLN A 527 -47.31 -15.16 -8.65
N ASP A 528 -47.94 -16.15 -9.32
CA ASP A 528 -48.24 -17.46 -8.75
C ASP A 528 -46.98 -18.28 -8.45
N LYS A 529 -45.91 -18.13 -9.22
CA LYS A 529 -44.60 -18.76 -8.94
C LYS A 529 -43.90 -18.13 -7.73
N ILE A 530 -44.01 -16.81 -7.53
CA ILE A 530 -43.43 -16.12 -6.37
C ILE A 530 -44.20 -16.49 -5.08
N VAL A 531 -45.52 -16.52 -5.12
CA VAL A 531 -46.35 -16.94 -3.97
C VAL A 531 -46.06 -18.37 -3.55
N ASN A 532 -45.89 -19.28 -4.49
CA ASN A 532 -45.55 -20.67 -4.21
C ASN A 532 -44.11 -20.89 -3.72
N LEU A 533 -43.18 -20.00 -4.03
CA LEU A 533 -41.77 -20.11 -3.61
C LEU A 533 -41.51 -19.55 -2.20
N PHE A 534 -42.35 -18.63 -1.75
CA PHE A 534 -42.14 -17.92 -0.48
C PHE A 534 -43.29 -18.09 0.53
N ASP A 535 -44.27 -18.95 0.26
CA ASP A 535 -45.42 -19.23 1.15
C ASP A 535 -46.13 -17.94 1.62
N GLY A 536 -46.28 -16.95 0.72
CA GLY A 536 -46.79 -15.62 1.01
C GLY A 536 -48.20 -15.39 0.49
N GLU A 537 -48.98 -14.50 1.14
CA GLU A 537 -50.31 -14.07 0.68
C GLU A 537 -50.22 -12.73 -0.02
N ILE A 538 -50.94 -12.53 -1.13
CA ILE A 538 -51.03 -11.24 -1.83
C ILE A 538 -52.01 -10.35 -1.04
N ILE A 539 -51.49 -9.26 -0.46
CA ILE A 539 -52.31 -8.24 0.18
C ILE A 539 -52.70 -7.23 -0.92
N ASN A 540 -53.99 -7.12 -1.21
CA ASN A 540 -54.58 -6.16 -2.17
C ASN A 540 -54.59 -4.74 -1.60
#